data_35203db15bfa1bc73e832274865222a4
#
_entry.id   35203db15bfa1bc73e832274865222a4
#
_cell.length_a   1.000
_cell.length_b   1.000
_cell.length_c   1.000
_cell.angle_alpha   90.00
_cell.angle_beta   90.00
_cell.angle_gamma   90.00
#
_symmetry.space_group_name_H-M   'P 1'
#
loop_
_entity.id
_entity.type
_entity.pdbx_description
1 polymer ?
#
loop_
_entity_poly.entity_id
_entity_poly.type
_entity_poly.pdbx_seq_one_letter_code
_entity_poly.pdbx_strand_id
1 'polypeptide(L)'
;FARELGVDLSQINGTGARGRILQDDVRQFVKAALIRPVSDSRPMEGAGIPPMPEIDFSRWGTIDTKPLSRIQRLSGRYLHRAWLNIPHVTHHDDVDITELESFRQSLKQDKAHSGTRITILSFLMRAVASALKAFPTFNASLSPDGESLILKQYFHIGVAVDTDNGLVVPVIRDVDSKGIVQLAKELAEISARARDGKLKPGEMQGGCMSISSLGGIGGTAFTPIVNAPEVAILGVTRSRMTPVWNGTEFQPRLMLPLDLSYDHRVIDGAQAARFMAFLSAALEDARRLLL
;
A
#
# COMPACT_ATOMS: atom_id res chain seq x y z
N PHE A 1 2.56 -49.50 15.72
CA PHE A 1 2.94 -48.26 16.40
C PHE A 1 3.50 -47.22 15.41
N ALA A 2 4.57 -47.52 14.62
CA ALA A 2 5.08 -46.58 13.60
C ALA A 2 4.03 -46.23 12.51
N ARG A 3 3.21 -47.22 12.13
CA ARG A 3 2.13 -47.02 11.16
C ARG A 3 1.01 -46.11 11.70
N GLU A 4 0.71 -46.20 12.99
CA GLU A 4 -0.27 -45.32 13.66
C GLU A 4 0.21 -43.87 13.71
N LEU A 5 1.52 -43.65 13.77
CA LEU A 5 2.15 -42.33 13.79
C LEU A 5 2.53 -41.84 12.40
N GLY A 6 2.24 -42.58 11.33
CA GLY A 6 2.57 -42.21 9.94
C GLY A 6 4.08 -42.12 9.65
N VAL A 7 4.92 -42.84 10.40
CA VAL A 7 6.38 -42.76 10.29
C VAL A 7 6.92 -43.81 9.34
N ASP A 8 7.74 -43.34 8.38
CA ASP A 8 8.49 -44.25 7.50
C ASP A 8 9.73 -44.79 8.20
N LEU A 9 9.71 -46.11 8.42
CA LEU A 9 10.77 -46.83 9.12
C LEU A 9 12.13 -46.80 8.39
N SER A 10 12.15 -46.53 7.07
CA SER A 10 13.39 -46.38 6.30
C SER A 10 14.25 -45.18 6.72
N GLN A 11 13.64 -44.21 7.39
CA GLN A 11 14.29 -42.99 7.86
C GLN A 11 14.82 -43.09 9.31
N ILE A 12 14.63 -44.26 9.97
CA ILE A 12 15.02 -44.47 11.37
C ILE A 12 16.20 -45.42 11.46
N ASN A 13 17.24 -44.98 12.14
CA ASN A 13 18.34 -45.87 12.51
C ASN A 13 17.98 -46.66 13.81
N GLY A 14 17.86 -47.98 13.71
CA GLY A 14 17.53 -48.82 14.84
C GLY A 14 18.70 -48.96 15.82
N THR A 15 18.42 -48.75 17.11
CA THR A 15 19.43 -48.93 18.18
C THR A 15 19.41 -50.32 18.81
N GLY A 16 18.47 -51.19 18.43
CA GLY A 16 18.38 -52.58 18.97
C GLY A 16 19.41 -53.52 18.36
N ALA A 17 19.48 -54.75 18.93
CA ALA A 17 20.42 -55.78 18.49
C ALA A 17 20.31 -56.04 16.98
N ARG A 18 21.46 -56.02 16.26
CA ARG A 18 21.59 -56.17 14.80
C ARG A 18 20.84 -55.10 14.00
N GLY A 19 20.76 -53.83 14.51
CA GLY A 19 20.11 -52.73 13.81
C GLY A 19 18.58 -52.75 13.85
N ARG A 20 17.98 -53.51 14.75
CA ARG A 20 16.52 -53.56 14.90
C ARG A 20 16.00 -52.24 15.42
N ILE A 21 14.97 -51.69 14.75
CA ILE A 21 14.28 -50.48 15.19
C ILE A 21 13.39 -50.81 16.40
N LEU A 22 13.62 -50.10 17.50
CA LEU A 22 12.86 -50.21 18.74
C LEU A 22 11.75 -49.13 18.77
N GLN A 23 10.76 -49.33 19.63
CA GLN A 23 9.67 -48.35 19.80
C GLN A 23 10.18 -46.96 20.26
N ASP A 24 11.25 -46.95 21.04
CA ASP A 24 11.90 -45.74 21.51
C ASP A 24 12.62 -44.96 20.37
N ASP A 25 13.16 -45.65 19.38
CA ASP A 25 13.75 -45.00 18.19
C ASP A 25 12.67 -44.23 17.41
N VAL A 26 11.49 -44.83 17.23
CA VAL A 26 10.34 -44.21 16.63
C VAL A 26 9.87 -42.98 17.41
N ARG A 27 9.79 -43.11 18.76
CA ARG A 27 9.41 -41.99 19.63
C ARG A 27 10.40 -40.81 19.56
N GLN A 28 11.70 -41.12 19.58
CA GLN A 28 12.75 -40.11 19.48
C GLN A 28 12.72 -39.43 18.13
N PHE A 29 12.50 -40.16 17.05
CA PHE A 29 12.34 -39.60 15.70
C PHE A 29 11.16 -38.64 15.62
N VAL A 30 9.97 -39.01 16.10
CA VAL A 30 8.78 -38.15 16.14
C VAL A 30 9.03 -36.94 17.02
N LYS A 31 9.64 -37.11 18.21
CA LYS A 31 9.97 -35.99 19.09
C LYS A 31 10.95 -35.01 18.44
N ALA A 32 11.97 -35.52 17.74
CA ALA A 32 12.92 -34.68 17.00
C ALA A 32 12.26 -33.96 15.83
N ALA A 33 11.32 -34.61 15.15
CA ALA A 33 10.54 -33.97 14.04
C ALA A 33 9.61 -32.85 14.55
N LEU A 34 9.01 -33.04 15.76
CA LEU A 34 8.14 -32.02 16.38
C LEU A 34 8.93 -30.85 16.99
N ILE A 35 10.18 -31.08 17.42
CA ILE A 35 11.06 -30.08 18.03
C ILE A 35 11.83 -29.30 16.94
N ARG A 36 11.96 -29.86 15.72
CA ARG A 36 12.53 -29.08 14.61
C ARG A 36 11.70 -27.84 14.45
N PRO A 37 12.26 -26.62 14.69
CA PRO A 37 11.58 -25.43 14.23
C PRO A 37 11.36 -25.65 12.73
N VAL A 38 10.13 -25.50 12.28
CA VAL A 38 9.85 -25.38 10.84
C VAL A 38 10.72 -24.23 10.39
N SER A 39 11.92 -24.55 9.90
CA SER A 39 12.73 -23.55 9.25
C SER A 39 11.99 -23.22 7.95
N ASP A 40 11.18 -22.19 8.03
CA ASP A 40 10.51 -21.50 6.93
C ASP A 40 11.56 -20.85 5.99
N SER A 41 12.64 -21.55 5.72
CA SER A 41 13.69 -21.16 4.79
C SER A 41 13.64 -21.97 3.49
N ARG A 42 12.49 -22.58 3.16
CA ARG A 42 12.20 -22.79 1.74
C ARG A 42 11.85 -21.43 1.18
N PRO A 43 12.57 -20.95 0.14
CA PRO A 43 12.04 -19.85 -0.67
C PRO A 43 10.60 -20.24 -0.98
N MET A 44 9.65 -19.34 -0.75
CA MET A 44 8.28 -19.55 -1.16
C MET A 44 8.37 -19.68 -2.69
N GLU A 45 8.46 -20.92 -3.17
CA GLU A 45 8.25 -21.22 -4.58
C GLU A 45 6.85 -20.70 -4.86
N GLY A 46 6.80 -19.51 -5.48
CA GLY A 46 5.54 -18.94 -5.92
C GLY A 46 4.90 -19.99 -6.82
N ALA A 47 3.67 -20.37 -6.54
CA ALA A 47 2.96 -21.43 -7.23
C ALA A 47 3.14 -21.30 -8.74
N GLY A 48 4.07 -22.07 -9.31
CA GLY A 48 4.35 -22.12 -10.75
C GLY A 48 5.29 -21.05 -11.32
N ILE A 49 5.82 -20.10 -10.53
CA ILE A 49 6.79 -19.11 -11.03
C ILE A 49 8.21 -19.63 -10.78
N PRO A 50 9.04 -19.84 -11.85
CA PRO A 50 10.41 -20.28 -11.68
C PRO A 50 11.22 -19.28 -10.87
N PRO A 51 12.15 -19.72 -10.00
CA PRO A 51 13.07 -18.82 -9.32
C PRO A 51 13.97 -18.11 -10.32
N MET A 52 14.40 -16.90 -9.99
CA MET A 52 15.40 -16.20 -10.79
C MET A 52 16.73 -16.98 -10.77
N PRO A 53 17.44 -17.08 -11.93
CA PRO A 53 18.70 -17.79 -12.00
C PRO A 53 19.75 -17.11 -11.13
N GLU A 54 20.61 -17.90 -10.48
CA GLU A 54 21.79 -17.39 -9.80
C GLU A 54 22.86 -17.01 -10.83
N ILE A 55 23.29 -15.75 -10.80
CA ILE A 55 24.29 -15.20 -11.69
C ILE A 55 25.48 -14.69 -10.88
N ASP A 56 26.68 -15.17 -11.20
CA ASP A 56 27.92 -14.67 -10.61
C ASP A 56 28.37 -13.40 -11.35
N PHE A 57 28.04 -12.24 -10.79
CA PHE A 57 28.38 -10.93 -11.36
C PHE A 57 29.86 -10.59 -11.25
N SER A 58 30.65 -11.26 -10.37
CA SER A 58 32.08 -11.04 -10.23
C SER A 58 32.87 -11.38 -11.52
N ARG A 59 32.24 -12.15 -12.42
CA ARG A 59 32.80 -12.51 -13.73
C ARG A 59 32.95 -11.31 -14.66
N TRP A 60 32.27 -10.19 -14.40
CA TRP A 60 32.28 -9.01 -15.28
C TRP A 60 32.96 -7.78 -14.64
N GLY A 61 33.26 -7.83 -13.33
CA GLY A 61 33.91 -6.73 -12.64
C GLY A 61 33.84 -6.82 -11.13
N THR A 62 34.41 -5.83 -10.47
CA THR A 62 34.32 -5.70 -9.01
C THR A 62 32.89 -5.45 -8.58
N ILE A 63 32.42 -6.15 -7.55
CA ILE A 63 31.08 -6.02 -7.01
C ILE A 63 31.14 -5.68 -5.52
N ASP A 64 30.16 -4.88 -5.07
CA ASP A 64 29.87 -4.63 -3.66
C ASP A 64 28.51 -5.22 -3.29
N THR A 65 28.44 -5.88 -2.14
CA THR A 65 27.20 -6.47 -1.63
C THR A 65 26.70 -5.65 -0.45
N LYS A 66 25.52 -5.01 -0.61
CA LYS A 66 24.86 -4.25 0.45
C LYS A 66 23.61 -5.01 0.95
N PRO A 67 23.53 -5.35 2.25
CA PRO A 67 22.34 -5.99 2.79
C PRO A 67 21.12 -5.03 2.78
N LEU A 68 19.95 -5.57 2.43
CA LEU A 68 18.70 -4.83 2.51
C LEU A 68 18.30 -4.57 3.98
N SER A 69 17.73 -3.40 4.25
CA SER A 69 17.14 -3.10 5.56
C SER A 69 15.98 -4.08 5.88
N ARG A 70 15.60 -4.16 7.15
CA ARG A 70 14.45 -4.97 7.57
C ARG A 70 13.15 -4.51 6.86
N ILE A 71 12.96 -3.19 6.73
CA ILE A 71 11.79 -2.62 6.06
C ILE A 71 11.78 -3.00 4.59
N GLN A 72 12.90 -2.84 3.88
CA GLN A 72 13.01 -3.22 2.46
C GLN A 72 12.70 -4.69 2.22
N ARG A 73 13.19 -5.60 3.07
CA ARG A 73 12.89 -7.03 2.96
C ARG A 73 11.42 -7.36 3.18
N LEU A 74 10.78 -6.71 4.15
CA LEU A 74 9.35 -6.92 4.43
C LEU A 74 8.49 -6.33 3.31
N SER A 75 8.74 -5.07 2.92
CA SER A 75 8.03 -4.39 1.83
C SER A 75 8.14 -5.17 0.52
N GLY A 76 9.34 -5.66 0.17
CA GLY A 76 9.55 -6.46 -1.04
C GLY A 76 8.65 -7.69 -1.09
N ARG A 77 8.53 -8.43 0.03
CA ARG A 77 7.63 -9.60 0.12
C ARG A 77 6.16 -9.22 -0.01
N TYR A 78 5.74 -8.10 0.60
CA TYR A 78 4.36 -7.60 0.53
C TYR A 78 4.01 -7.15 -0.87
N LEU A 79 4.85 -6.34 -1.49
CA LEU A 79 4.65 -5.82 -2.84
C LEU A 79 4.64 -6.95 -3.88
N HIS A 80 5.56 -7.91 -3.77
CA HIS A 80 5.58 -9.07 -4.66
C HIS A 80 4.30 -9.91 -4.54
N ARG A 81 3.81 -10.14 -3.31
CA ARG A 81 2.54 -10.83 -3.09
C ARG A 81 1.36 -10.07 -3.69
N ALA A 82 1.29 -8.75 -3.49
CA ALA A 82 0.24 -7.92 -4.07
C ALA A 82 0.26 -7.97 -5.60
N TRP A 83 1.45 -7.85 -6.20
CA TRP A 83 1.63 -7.92 -7.65
C TRP A 83 1.17 -9.25 -8.24
N LEU A 84 1.45 -10.38 -7.59
CA LEU A 84 1.07 -11.71 -8.08
C LEU A 84 -0.42 -12.02 -7.92
N ASN A 85 -1.07 -11.47 -6.90
CA ASN A 85 -2.44 -11.85 -6.56
C ASN A 85 -3.50 -10.85 -7.00
N ILE A 86 -3.12 -9.62 -7.33
CA ILE A 86 -4.04 -8.56 -7.72
C ILE A 86 -3.85 -8.25 -9.20
N PRO A 87 -4.85 -8.47 -10.06
CA PRO A 87 -4.83 -7.99 -11.43
C PRO A 87 -5.03 -6.46 -11.43
N HIS A 88 -3.91 -5.73 -11.39
CA HIS A 88 -3.91 -4.27 -11.36
C HIS A 88 -4.34 -3.67 -12.69
N VAL A 89 -5.22 -2.69 -12.63
CA VAL A 89 -5.47 -1.72 -13.70
C VAL A 89 -5.28 -0.34 -13.12
N THR A 90 -4.75 0.60 -13.92
CA THR A 90 -4.58 1.99 -13.51
C THR A 90 -5.38 2.90 -14.43
N HIS A 91 -6.20 3.74 -13.85
CA HIS A 91 -6.93 4.82 -14.50
C HIS A 91 -6.20 6.13 -14.23
N HIS A 92 -5.82 6.86 -15.29
CA HIS A 92 -5.13 8.15 -15.20
C HIS A 92 -6.11 9.27 -15.50
N ASP A 93 -6.02 10.38 -14.74
CA ASP A 93 -6.82 11.57 -14.95
C ASP A 93 -6.03 12.82 -14.54
N ASP A 94 -6.34 13.97 -15.14
CA ASP A 94 -5.78 15.28 -14.80
C ASP A 94 -6.89 16.17 -14.22
N VAL A 95 -6.73 16.63 -12.98
CA VAL A 95 -7.74 17.43 -12.27
C VAL A 95 -7.31 18.89 -12.20
N ASP A 96 -8.20 19.81 -12.54
CA ASP A 96 -7.97 21.24 -12.38
C ASP A 96 -8.08 21.65 -10.91
N ILE A 97 -6.95 22.00 -10.31
CA ILE A 97 -6.86 22.43 -8.91
C ILE A 97 -6.55 23.94 -8.79
N THR A 98 -6.75 24.74 -9.82
CA THR A 98 -6.39 26.15 -9.83
C THR A 98 -7.05 26.90 -8.67
N GLU A 99 -8.36 26.74 -8.51
CA GLU A 99 -9.12 27.38 -7.44
C GLU A 99 -8.79 26.81 -6.06
N LEU A 100 -8.62 25.47 -5.97
CA LEU A 100 -8.23 24.80 -4.73
C LEU A 100 -6.85 25.26 -4.24
N GLU A 101 -5.89 25.43 -5.14
CA GLU A 101 -4.56 25.93 -4.79
C GLU A 101 -4.60 27.39 -4.34
N SER A 102 -5.39 28.23 -4.99
CA SER A 102 -5.63 29.61 -4.57
C SER A 102 -6.22 29.66 -3.15
N PHE A 103 -7.23 28.84 -2.87
CA PHE A 103 -7.82 28.69 -1.55
C PHE A 103 -6.81 28.18 -0.52
N ARG A 104 -6.03 27.15 -0.85
CA ARG A 104 -4.97 26.63 0.04
C ARG A 104 -3.94 27.71 0.38
N GLN A 105 -3.57 28.55 -0.58
CA GLN A 105 -2.64 29.66 -0.36
C GLN A 105 -3.24 30.72 0.56
N SER A 106 -4.52 31.05 0.42
CA SER A 106 -5.21 31.99 1.32
C SER A 106 -5.21 31.49 2.78
N LEU A 107 -5.46 30.19 3.00
CA LEU A 107 -5.38 29.58 4.35
C LEU A 107 -3.99 29.69 4.96
N LYS A 108 -2.94 29.69 4.14
CA LYS A 108 -1.55 29.82 4.61
C LYS A 108 -1.23 31.22 5.12
N GLN A 109 -1.94 32.22 4.59
CA GLN A 109 -1.77 33.62 5.00
C GLN A 109 -2.61 33.97 6.25
N ASP A 110 -3.58 33.15 6.58
CA ASP A 110 -4.43 33.36 7.76
C ASP A 110 -3.64 33.13 9.05
N LYS A 111 -3.63 34.14 9.93
CA LYS A 111 -2.97 34.08 11.24
C LYS A 111 -3.54 32.99 12.14
N ALA A 112 -4.82 32.62 11.96
CA ALA A 112 -5.46 31.54 12.70
C ALA A 112 -4.84 30.17 12.44
N HIS A 113 -4.16 30.01 11.29
CA HIS A 113 -3.52 28.76 10.86
C HIS A 113 -2.00 28.86 10.80
N SER A 114 -1.43 29.96 11.38
CA SER A 114 0.02 30.16 11.43
C SER A 114 0.71 28.98 12.12
N GLY A 115 1.75 28.43 11.48
CA GLY A 115 2.48 27.26 11.97
C GLY A 115 1.95 25.90 11.49
N THR A 116 0.78 25.83 10.84
CA THR A 116 0.27 24.58 10.23
C THR A 116 0.59 24.54 8.75
N ARG A 117 1.36 23.52 8.33
CA ARG A 117 1.67 23.31 6.90
C ARG A 117 0.50 22.62 6.21
N ILE A 118 -0.47 23.40 5.69
CA ILE A 118 -1.58 22.88 4.91
C ILE A 118 -1.09 22.54 3.50
N THR A 119 -1.16 21.27 3.12
CA THR A 119 -0.75 20.73 1.81
C THR A 119 -1.96 20.26 1.02
N ILE A 120 -1.82 20.10 -0.31
CA ILE A 120 -2.87 19.52 -1.15
C ILE A 120 -3.30 18.13 -0.67
N LEU A 121 -2.39 17.39 -0.03
CA LEU A 121 -2.65 16.03 0.47
C LEU A 121 -3.74 15.99 1.55
N SER A 122 -3.86 17.04 2.39
CA SER A 122 -4.96 17.11 3.37
C SER A 122 -6.34 17.27 2.71
N PHE A 123 -6.43 17.97 1.57
CA PHE A 123 -7.64 18.04 0.76
C PHE A 123 -7.93 16.72 0.06
N LEU A 124 -6.89 16.09 -0.50
CA LEU A 124 -7.01 14.77 -1.13
C LEU A 124 -7.51 13.71 -0.15
N MET A 125 -6.99 13.67 1.08
CA MET A 125 -7.49 12.73 2.09
C MET A 125 -8.98 12.94 2.36
N ARG A 126 -9.45 14.19 2.46
CA ARG A 126 -10.85 14.50 2.67
C ARG A 126 -11.71 14.11 1.47
N ALA A 127 -11.24 14.41 0.24
CA ALA A 127 -11.91 14.04 -1.01
C ALA A 127 -12.04 12.51 -1.13
N VAL A 128 -10.96 11.77 -0.87
CA VAL A 128 -10.96 10.29 -0.88
C VAL A 128 -11.95 9.75 0.16
N ALA A 129 -11.98 10.27 1.38
CA ALA A 129 -12.92 9.82 2.40
C ALA A 129 -14.38 10.04 1.96
N SER A 130 -14.70 11.18 1.32
CA SER A 130 -16.02 11.44 0.74
C SER A 130 -16.33 10.50 -0.42
N ALA A 131 -15.36 10.22 -1.29
CA ALA A 131 -15.52 9.27 -2.38
C ALA A 131 -15.75 7.83 -1.87
N LEU A 132 -15.05 7.41 -0.82
CA LEU A 132 -15.24 6.09 -0.21
C LEU A 132 -16.65 5.92 0.39
N LYS A 133 -17.28 6.99 0.88
CA LYS A 133 -18.68 6.99 1.31
C LYS A 133 -19.63 6.81 0.12
N ALA A 134 -19.39 7.50 -0.97
CA ALA A 134 -20.21 7.44 -2.18
C ALA A 134 -20.05 6.11 -2.96
N PHE A 135 -18.87 5.48 -2.85
CA PHE A 135 -18.51 4.26 -3.56
C PHE A 135 -18.01 3.17 -2.58
N PRO A 136 -18.90 2.47 -1.86
CA PRO A 136 -18.52 1.53 -0.81
C PRO A 136 -17.65 0.36 -1.28
N THR A 137 -17.68 -0.02 -2.56
CA THR A 137 -16.80 -1.05 -3.14
C THR A 137 -15.32 -0.67 -3.06
N PHE A 138 -14.99 0.62 -3.08
CA PHE A 138 -13.62 1.10 -2.88
C PHE A 138 -13.21 1.08 -1.41
N ASN A 139 -14.18 1.09 -0.48
CA ASN A 139 -13.97 0.99 0.96
C ASN A 139 -14.10 -0.46 1.45
N ALA A 140 -13.53 -1.40 0.71
CA ALA A 140 -13.69 -2.82 0.95
C ALA A 140 -12.35 -3.57 1.02
N SER A 141 -12.44 -4.84 1.34
CA SER A 141 -11.40 -5.84 1.13
C SER A 141 -12.04 -7.10 0.56
N LEU A 142 -11.37 -7.77 -0.36
CA LEU A 142 -11.81 -9.07 -0.85
C LEU A 142 -11.57 -10.12 0.25
N SER A 143 -12.55 -10.99 0.50
CA SER A 143 -12.41 -12.10 1.43
C SER A 143 -11.31 -13.07 0.97
N PRO A 144 -10.69 -13.84 1.88
CA PRO A 144 -9.59 -14.75 1.52
C PRO A 144 -9.98 -15.83 0.49
N ASP A 145 -11.25 -16.26 0.48
CA ASP A 145 -11.83 -17.20 -0.49
C ASP A 145 -12.17 -16.54 -1.84
N GLY A 146 -12.17 -15.20 -1.90
CA GLY A 146 -12.51 -14.44 -3.09
C GLY A 146 -14.00 -14.36 -3.41
N GLU A 147 -14.88 -14.84 -2.52
CA GLU A 147 -16.33 -14.95 -2.79
C GLU A 147 -17.16 -13.78 -2.26
N SER A 148 -16.58 -12.93 -1.39
CA SER A 148 -17.31 -11.82 -0.78
C SER A 148 -16.45 -10.58 -0.57
N LEU A 149 -17.11 -9.41 -0.47
CA LEU A 149 -16.48 -8.15 -0.10
C LEU A 149 -16.78 -7.81 1.36
N ILE A 150 -15.71 -7.49 2.09
CA ILE A 150 -15.80 -6.98 3.46
C ILE A 150 -15.87 -5.46 3.36
N LEU A 151 -17.08 -4.89 3.42
CA LEU A 151 -17.33 -3.45 3.38
C LEU A 151 -17.01 -2.83 4.73
N LYS A 152 -16.12 -1.85 4.74
CA LYS A 152 -15.67 -1.15 5.96
C LYS A 152 -16.63 0.02 6.26
N GLN A 153 -16.99 0.20 7.52
CA GLN A 153 -17.83 1.31 7.99
C GLN A 153 -17.00 2.42 8.66
N TYR A 154 -15.71 2.44 8.41
CA TYR A 154 -14.75 3.44 8.88
C TYR A 154 -13.91 3.93 7.70
N PHE A 155 -13.34 5.14 7.82
CA PHE A 155 -12.67 5.83 6.70
C PHE A 155 -11.26 6.25 7.13
N HIS A 156 -10.33 5.30 7.04
CA HIS A 156 -8.93 5.47 7.41
C HIS A 156 -8.07 5.51 6.17
N ILE A 157 -7.25 6.53 6.02
CA ILE A 157 -6.45 6.74 4.82
C ILE A 157 -4.97 6.49 5.14
N GLY A 158 -4.38 5.54 4.41
CA GLY A 158 -2.93 5.33 4.41
C GLY A 158 -2.24 6.43 3.61
N VAL A 159 -1.11 6.92 4.09
CA VAL A 159 -0.31 7.89 3.35
C VAL A 159 1.12 7.38 3.24
N ALA A 160 1.59 7.17 2.01
CA ALA A 160 2.96 6.72 1.79
C ALA A 160 3.98 7.80 2.19
N VAL A 161 4.93 7.43 3.03
CA VAL A 161 6.03 8.28 3.49
C VAL A 161 7.35 7.63 3.15
N ASP A 162 8.17 8.33 2.39
CA ASP A 162 9.55 7.93 2.10
C ASP A 162 10.44 8.20 3.30
N THR A 163 11.31 7.20 3.62
CA THR A 163 12.26 7.26 4.73
C THR A 163 13.60 6.67 4.30
N ASP A 164 14.69 7.01 4.99
CA ASP A 164 16.03 6.49 4.72
C ASP A 164 16.10 4.94 4.77
N ASN A 165 15.19 4.30 5.49
CA ASN A 165 15.12 2.85 5.64
C ASN A 165 14.15 2.17 4.67
N GLY A 166 13.41 2.93 3.87
CA GLY A 166 12.42 2.47 2.90
C GLY A 166 11.04 3.11 3.10
N LEU A 167 10.09 2.75 2.23
CA LEU A 167 8.73 3.28 2.23
C LEU A 167 7.90 2.67 3.37
N VAL A 168 7.18 3.51 4.09
CA VAL A 168 6.18 3.11 5.10
C VAL A 168 4.84 3.80 4.81
N VAL A 169 3.74 3.17 5.23
CA VAL A 169 2.38 3.69 4.99
C VAL A 169 1.65 3.83 6.33
N PRO A 170 1.90 4.92 7.08
CA PRO A 170 1.09 5.22 8.25
C PRO A 170 -0.36 5.54 7.87
N VAL A 171 -1.28 5.28 8.80
CA VAL A 171 -2.73 5.40 8.61
C VAL A 171 -3.28 6.55 9.44
N ILE A 172 -3.87 7.53 8.77
CA ILE A 172 -4.68 8.58 9.40
C ILE A 172 -6.09 8.03 9.59
N ARG A 173 -6.56 7.97 10.85
CA ARG A 173 -7.85 7.37 11.20
C ARG A 173 -8.97 8.40 11.12
N ASP A 174 -10.20 7.92 10.91
CA ASP A 174 -11.45 8.71 10.98
C ASP A 174 -11.37 10.04 10.20
N VAL A 175 -10.86 9.96 8.96
CA VAL A 175 -10.61 11.13 8.10
C VAL A 175 -11.90 11.86 7.77
N ASP A 176 -13.00 11.15 7.68
CA ASP A 176 -14.33 11.69 7.39
C ASP A 176 -14.89 12.60 8.49
N SER A 177 -14.46 12.45 9.72
CA SER A 177 -14.88 13.27 10.87
C SER A 177 -13.99 14.50 11.13
N LYS A 178 -12.90 14.66 10.36
CA LYS A 178 -11.85 15.66 10.62
C LYS A 178 -11.83 16.76 9.59
N GLY A 179 -11.59 17.99 10.04
CA GLY A 179 -11.37 19.14 9.15
C GLY A 179 -9.97 19.17 8.54
N ILE A 180 -9.81 19.91 7.44
CA ILE A 180 -8.55 20.02 6.66
C ILE A 180 -7.35 20.41 7.53
N VAL A 181 -7.53 21.37 8.43
CA VAL A 181 -6.43 21.86 9.31
C VAL A 181 -5.99 20.78 10.30
N GLN A 182 -6.93 20.02 10.85
CA GLN A 182 -6.62 18.90 11.74
C GLN A 182 -5.89 17.79 10.99
N LEU A 183 -6.38 17.43 9.80
CA LEU A 183 -5.72 16.44 8.93
C LEU A 183 -4.30 16.87 8.56
N ALA A 184 -4.08 18.16 8.28
CA ALA A 184 -2.76 18.68 7.97
C ALA A 184 -1.78 18.56 9.17
N LYS A 185 -2.24 18.81 10.39
CA LYS A 185 -1.43 18.65 11.62
C LYS A 185 -1.09 17.18 11.86
N GLU A 186 -2.08 16.30 11.86
CA GLU A 186 -1.87 14.85 12.06
C GLU A 186 -0.93 14.26 11.01
N LEU A 187 -1.10 14.66 9.74
CA LEU A 187 -0.23 14.23 8.65
C LEU A 187 1.23 14.67 8.88
N ALA A 188 1.44 15.93 9.30
CA ALA A 188 2.78 16.44 9.57
C ALA A 188 3.45 15.67 10.73
N GLU A 189 2.72 15.42 11.82
CA GLU A 189 3.20 14.70 12.99
C GLU A 189 3.55 13.24 12.68
N ILE A 190 2.64 12.53 12.01
CA ILE A 190 2.86 11.12 11.69
C ILE A 190 3.97 10.94 10.66
N SER A 191 4.09 11.87 9.70
CA SER A 191 5.17 11.87 8.70
C SER A 191 6.54 12.16 9.34
N ALA A 192 6.61 13.04 10.33
CA ALA A 192 7.85 13.27 11.07
C ALA A 192 8.28 12.02 11.84
N ARG A 193 7.34 11.39 12.57
CA ARG A 193 7.62 10.14 13.30
C ARG A 193 7.98 8.98 12.37
N ALA A 194 7.40 8.95 11.16
CA ALA A 194 7.74 7.97 10.14
C ALA A 194 9.22 8.08 9.73
N ARG A 195 9.66 9.31 9.39
CA ARG A 195 11.07 9.58 9.03
C ARG A 195 12.03 9.29 10.18
N ASP A 196 11.64 9.59 11.41
CA ASP A 196 12.42 9.28 12.62
C ASP A 196 12.44 7.78 12.97
N GLY A 197 11.71 6.92 12.26
CA GLY A 197 11.59 5.49 12.58
C GLY A 197 10.81 5.18 13.86
N LYS A 198 9.96 6.12 14.33
CA LYS A 198 9.23 6.05 15.61
C LYS A 198 7.77 5.59 15.47
N LEU A 199 7.38 5.06 14.31
CA LEU A 199 6.03 4.51 14.11
C LEU A 199 5.85 3.19 14.85
N LYS A 200 4.70 3.03 15.49
CA LYS A 200 4.27 1.75 16.07
C LYS A 200 3.62 0.87 14.99
N PRO A 201 3.75 -0.46 15.06
CA PRO A 201 3.14 -1.36 14.07
C PRO A 201 1.63 -1.15 13.86
N GLY A 202 0.87 -0.85 14.91
CA GLY A 202 -0.56 -0.58 14.82
C GLY A 202 -0.93 0.71 14.09
N GLU A 203 0.02 1.63 13.90
CA GLU A 203 -0.20 2.88 13.16
C GLU A 203 -0.09 2.68 11.62
N MET A 204 0.35 1.52 11.18
CA MET A 204 0.45 1.13 9.77
C MET A 204 -0.62 0.10 9.37
N GLN A 205 -1.66 -0.07 10.17
CA GLN A 205 -2.71 -1.06 9.97
C GLN A 205 -4.10 -0.45 9.98
N GLY A 206 -5.02 -1.11 9.28
CA GLY A 206 -6.44 -0.73 9.26
C GLY A 206 -6.76 0.35 8.24
N GLY A 207 -5.90 0.60 7.26
CA GLY A 207 -6.20 1.48 6.12
C GLY A 207 -7.36 0.96 5.27
N CYS A 208 -8.11 1.89 4.70
CA CYS A 208 -9.17 1.61 3.75
C CYS A 208 -8.67 1.77 2.31
N MET A 209 -7.93 2.83 2.07
CA MET A 209 -7.29 3.18 0.81
C MET A 209 -6.02 3.97 1.12
N SER A 210 -4.98 3.76 0.32
CA SER A 210 -3.70 4.48 0.47
C SER A 210 -3.55 5.58 -0.58
N ILE A 211 -2.85 6.65 -0.21
CA ILE A 211 -2.41 7.72 -1.12
C ILE A 211 -0.88 7.70 -1.20
N SER A 212 -0.35 7.60 -2.42
CA SER A 212 1.09 7.68 -2.70
C SER A 212 1.37 8.96 -3.46
N SER A 213 2.09 9.91 -2.84
CA SER A 213 2.37 11.21 -3.44
C SER A 213 3.84 11.37 -3.80
N LEU A 214 4.10 11.55 -5.08
CA LEU A 214 5.40 11.89 -5.66
C LEU A 214 5.50 13.37 -6.07
N GLY A 215 4.51 14.19 -5.73
CA GLY A 215 4.42 15.59 -6.15
C GLY A 215 5.63 16.46 -5.75
N GLY A 216 6.30 16.12 -4.64
CA GLY A 216 7.53 16.78 -4.21
C GLY A 216 8.80 16.33 -4.96
N ILE A 217 8.75 15.18 -5.64
CA ILE A 217 9.89 14.55 -6.30
C ILE A 217 9.86 14.80 -7.80
N GLY A 218 8.78 14.36 -8.47
CA GLY A 218 8.64 14.51 -9.92
C GLY A 218 7.74 13.45 -10.52
N GLY A 219 7.85 13.25 -11.85
CA GLY A 219 6.99 12.34 -12.61
C GLY A 219 5.74 13.04 -13.16
N THR A 220 5.18 12.45 -14.21
CA THR A 220 3.93 12.90 -14.86
C THR A 220 2.78 11.93 -14.59
N ALA A 221 3.08 10.67 -14.42
CA ALA A 221 2.16 9.59 -14.05
C ALA A 221 2.96 8.40 -13.51
N PHE A 222 2.34 7.49 -12.77
CA PHE A 222 2.91 6.20 -12.37
C PHE A 222 1.79 5.21 -12.02
N THR A 223 2.12 3.93 -11.93
CA THR A 223 1.18 2.87 -11.59
C THR A 223 1.49 2.34 -10.19
N PRO A 224 0.90 2.90 -9.12
CA PRO A 224 1.15 2.42 -7.76
C PRO A 224 0.63 0.98 -7.57
N ILE A 225 1.36 0.18 -6.79
CA ILE A 225 0.90 -1.15 -6.40
C ILE A 225 -0.08 -1.02 -5.25
N VAL A 226 -1.24 -1.67 -5.36
CA VAL A 226 -2.27 -1.68 -4.31
C VAL A 226 -1.70 -2.25 -3.00
N ASN A 227 -1.94 -1.54 -1.91
CA ASN A 227 -1.50 -1.92 -0.57
C ASN A 227 -2.49 -2.93 0.05
N ALA A 228 -2.38 -4.19 -0.34
CA ALA A 228 -3.28 -5.24 0.16
C ALA A 228 -3.36 -5.24 1.71
N PRO A 229 -4.53 -5.46 2.34
CA PRO A 229 -5.79 -5.94 1.76
C PRO A 229 -6.73 -4.82 1.25
N GLU A 230 -6.25 -3.62 1.01
CA GLU A 230 -6.98 -2.56 0.30
C GLU A 230 -7.26 -3.01 -1.15
N VAL A 231 -8.28 -2.42 -1.77
CA VAL A 231 -8.66 -2.73 -3.17
C VAL A 231 -8.26 -1.65 -4.16
N ALA A 232 -7.78 -0.51 -3.67
CA ALA A 232 -7.33 0.60 -4.51
C ALA A 232 -6.27 1.45 -3.80
N ILE A 233 -5.48 2.18 -4.60
CA ILE A 233 -4.48 3.15 -4.18
C ILE A 233 -4.51 4.35 -5.13
N LEU A 234 -4.43 5.56 -4.58
CA LEU A 234 -4.36 6.79 -5.35
C LEU A 234 -2.91 7.28 -5.45
N GLY A 235 -2.37 7.31 -6.67
CA GLY A 235 -1.12 7.97 -7.01
C GLY A 235 -1.34 9.45 -7.28
N VAL A 236 -0.38 10.28 -6.88
CA VAL A 236 -0.41 11.73 -7.11
C VAL A 236 0.97 12.18 -7.53
N THR A 237 1.09 12.83 -8.69
CA THR A 237 2.35 13.38 -9.16
C THR A 237 2.38 14.91 -9.05
N ARG A 238 3.39 15.56 -9.63
CA ARG A 238 3.55 17.01 -9.54
C ARG A 238 2.51 17.73 -10.38
N SER A 239 1.78 18.67 -9.76
CA SER A 239 0.91 19.59 -10.49
C SER A 239 1.71 20.46 -11.45
N ARG A 240 1.11 20.80 -12.60
CA ARG A 240 1.74 21.56 -13.66
C ARG A 240 0.75 22.56 -14.28
N MET A 241 1.25 23.72 -14.70
CA MET A 241 0.47 24.65 -15.53
C MET A 241 0.30 24.04 -16.91
N THR A 242 -0.94 23.90 -17.35
CA THR A 242 -1.30 23.32 -18.64
C THR A 242 -2.28 24.26 -19.36
N PRO A 243 -2.14 24.49 -20.67
CA PRO A 243 -3.14 25.23 -21.44
C PRO A 243 -4.38 24.35 -21.63
N VAL A 244 -5.51 24.78 -21.08
CA VAL A 244 -6.80 24.10 -21.19
C VAL A 244 -7.74 24.94 -22.07
N TRP A 245 -8.35 24.31 -23.06
CA TRP A 245 -9.31 24.96 -23.95
C TRP A 245 -10.65 25.18 -23.23
N ASN A 246 -11.13 26.43 -23.19
CA ASN A 246 -12.39 26.78 -22.52
C ASN A 246 -13.59 26.92 -23.49
N GLY A 247 -13.40 26.57 -24.76
CA GLY A 247 -14.39 26.75 -25.83
C GLY A 247 -14.09 27.92 -26.75
N THR A 248 -13.25 28.91 -26.33
CA THR A 248 -12.88 30.10 -27.10
C THR A 248 -11.38 30.36 -27.17
N GLU A 249 -10.65 30.08 -26.08
CA GLU A 249 -9.21 30.31 -25.96
C GLU A 249 -8.55 29.29 -25.01
N PHE A 250 -7.23 29.19 -25.08
CA PHE A 250 -6.45 28.42 -24.11
C PHE A 250 -6.21 29.25 -22.84
N GLN A 251 -6.64 28.72 -21.72
CA GLN A 251 -6.38 29.29 -20.39
C GLN A 251 -5.35 28.46 -19.62
N PRO A 252 -4.41 29.13 -18.92
CA PRO A 252 -3.49 28.40 -18.03
C PRO A 252 -4.26 27.89 -16.82
N ARG A 253 -4.24 26.56 -16.59
CA ARG A 253 -4.86 25.89 -15.44
C ARG A 253 -3.81 25.06 -14.72
N LEU A 254 -3.89 25.00 -13.40
CA LEU A 254 -3.00 24.14 -12.61
C LEU A 254 -3.60 22.75 -12.52
N MET A 255 -3.06 21.83 -13.32
CA MET A 255 -3.53 20.45 -13.40
C MET A 255 -2.77 19.55 -12.43
N LEU A 256 -3.49 18.72 -11.70
CA LEU A 256 -2.95 17.72 -10.79
C LEU A 256 -3.19 16.32 -11.37
N PRO A 257 -2.13 15.60 -11.80
CA PRO A 257 -2.29 14.24 -12.26
C PRO A 257 -2.63 13.29 -11.09
N LEU A 258 -3.63 12.45 -11.30
CA LEU A 258 -4.09 11.42 -10.40
C LEU A 258 -4.06 10.06 -11.10
N ASP A 259 -3.53 9.07 -10.40
CA ASP A 259 -3.31 7.72 -10.90
C ASP A 259 -4.01 6.73 -9.97
N LEU A 260 -5.19 6.23 -10.33
CA LEU A 260 -5.95 5.27 -9.52
C LEU A 260 -5.63 3.85 -9.97
N SER A 261 -4.83 3.11 -9.17
CA SER A 261 -4.65 1.67 -9.37
C SER A 261 -5.63 0.90 -8.48
N TYR A 262 -6.20 -0.19 -9.01
CA TYR A 262 -7.22 -0.96 -8.32
C TYR A 262 -7.19 -2.44 -8.67
N ASP A 263 -7.80 -3.25 -7.79
CA ASP A 263 -8.01 -4.68 -7.98
C ASP A 263 -9.19 -4.92 -8.93
N HIS A 264 -8.89 -5.35 -10.16
CA HIS A 264 -9.93 -5.52 -11.20
C HIS A 264 -10.86 -6.72 -10.93
N ARG A 265 -10.63 -7.50 -9.90
CA ARG A 265 -11.59 -8.51 -9.41
C ARG A 265 -12.74 -7.88 -8.64
N VAL A 266 -12.54 -6.65 -8.11
CA VAL A 266 -13.50 -5.94 -7.25
C VAL A 266 -14.08 -4.72 -7.94
N ILE A 267 -13.26 -3.98 -8.68
CA ILE A 267 -13.59 -2.70 -9.31
C ILE A 267 -13.45 -2.83 -10.82
N ASP A 268 -14.49 -2.49 -11.56
CA ASP A 268 -14.42 -2.39 -13.02
C ASP A 268 -14.05 -0.99 -13.50
N GLY A 269 -13.72 -0.87 -14.80
CA GLY A 269 -13.29 0.39 -15.39
C GLY A 269 -14.34 1.50 -15.33
N ALA A 270 -15.63 1.17 -15.41
CA ALA A 270 -16.71 2.16 -15.32
C ALA A 270 -16.88 2.69 -13.88
N GLN A 271 -16.70 1.83 -12.88
CA GLN A 271 -16.68 2.22 -11.48
C GLN A 271 -15.47 3.11 -11.19
N ALA A 272 -14.28 2.74 -11.69
CA ALA A 272 -13.07 3.53 -11.55
C ALA A 272 -13.21 4.92 -12.17
N ALA A 273 -13.77 5.02 -13.39
CA ALA A 273 -14.02 6.31 -14.05
C ALA A 273 -15.01 7.18 -13.27
N ARG A 274 -16.11 6.60 -12.75
CA ARG A 274 -17.07 7.34 -11.90
C ARG A 274 -16.45 7.82 -10.58
N PHE A 275 -15.63 6.99 -9.96
CA PHE A 275 -14.89 7.36 -8.75
C PHE A 275 -13.94 8.52 -9.02
N MET A 276 -13.16 8.48 -10.10
CA MET A 276 -12.25 9.55 -10.50
C MET A 276 -13.00 10.84 -10.84
N ALA A 277 -14.10 10.77 -11.60
CA ALA A 277 -14.94 11.93 -11.89
C ALA A 277 -15.51 12.59 -10.62
N PHE A 278 -15.89 11.78 -9.61
CA PHE A 278 -16.31 12.30 -8.32
C PHE A 278 -15.17 13.01 -7.57
N LEU A 279 -13.97 12.42 -7.55
CA LEU A 279 -12.78 13.05 -6.95
C LEU A 279 -12.43 14.36 -7.66
N SER A 280 -12.44 14.37 -8.99
CA SER A 280 -12.18 15.57 -9.80
C SER A 280 -13.14 16.69 -9.44
N ALA A 281 -14.44 16.41 -9.45
CA ALA A 281 -15.46 17.40 -9.07
C ALA A 281 -15.32 17.92 -7.63
N ALA A 282 -14.88 17.06 -6.69
CA ALA A 282 -14.66 17.46 -5.30
C ALA A 282 -13.40 18.32 -5.12
N LEU A 283 -12.38 18.13 -5.96
CA LEU A 283 -11.12 18.91 -5.92
C LEU A 283 -11.22 20.22 -6.72
N GLU A 284 -11.99 20.25 -7.79
CA GLU A 284 -12.28 21.46 -8.56
C GLU A 284 -13.07 22.49 -7.74
N ASP A 285 -13.96 22.03 -6.88
CA ASP A 285 -14.75 22.91 -5.99
C ASP A 285 -14.63 22.45 -4.53
N ALA A 286 -13.69 23.09 -3.80
CA ALA A 286 -13.41 22.78 -2.38
C ALA A 286 -14.65 22.87 -1.45
N ARG A 287 -15.72 23.57 -1.85
CA ARG A 287 -16.98 23.65 -1.08
C ARG A 287 -17.68 22.28 -0.99
N ARG A 288 -17.48 21.43 -2.00
CA ARG A 288 -17.99 20.03 -1.99
C ARG A 288 -17.37 19.16 -0.91
N LEU A 289 -16.19 19.55 -0.40
CA LEU A 289 -15.52 18.84 0.69
C LEU A 289 -16.16 19.13 2.07
N LEU A 290 -17.06 20.12 2.14
CA LEU A 290 -17.78 20.47 3.36
C LEU A 290 -19.12 19.72 3.49
N LEU A 291 -19.58 19.10 2.40
CA LEU A 291 -20.82 18.31 2.34
C LEU A 291 -20.51 16.83 2.67
#